data_8a6260b94093f6aede53e25f5835dbfe
#
_entry.id   8a6260b94093f6aede53e25f5835dbfe
#
_cell.length_a   1.000
_cell.length_b   1.000
_cell.length_c   1.000
_cell.angle_alpha   90.00
_cell.angle_beta   90.00
_cell.angle_gamma   90.00
#
_symmetry.space_group_name_H-M   'P 1'
#
loop_
_entity.id
_entity.type
_entity.pdbx_description
1 polymer ?
#
loop_
_entity_poly.entity_id
_entity_poly.type
_entity_poly.pdbx_seq_one_letter_code
_entity_poly.pdbx_strand_id
1 'polypeptide(L)'
;EESHVSYEPESNERGCKMRSRKLAVFQSTLMPPEIHGDQEGDLLVIGWGSTQGAIEEAVDRARAGGLNVSTMQLTFLSPLEPGLKEICNRFKKVMTVEINYSDTVGDPYITEETRRYGQLAWLLRAHTLVDIDCWTSCPGQPLRPNDIYNSIIAKGATL
;
A
#
# COMPACT_ATOMS: atom_id res chain seq x y z
N GLU A 1 2.45 31.51 -21.73
CA GLU A 1 3.39 31.66 -20.60
C GLU A 1 4.74 31.13 -21.03
N GLU A 2 5.75 31.97 -21.07
CA GLU A 2 7.12 31.59 -21.42
C GLU A 2 7.80 30.95 -20.22
N SER A 3 8.52 29.84 -20.45
CA SER A 3 9.21 29.09 -19.39
C SER A 3 10.53 29.76 -19.01
N HIS A 4 10.44 30.89 -18.29
CA HIS A 4 11.61 31.58 -17.76
C HIS A 4 11.81 31.29 -16.28
N VAL A 5 13.06 31.29 -15.84
CA VAL A 5 13.40 31.24 -14.41
C VAL A 5 12.93 32.54 -13.77
N SER A 6 12.17 32.44 -12.70
CA SER A 6 11.71 33.58 -11.90
C SER A 6 12.18 33.41 -10.45
N TYR A 7 12.70 34.47 -9.88
CA TYR A 7 13.12 34.54 -8.48
C TYR A 7 12.06 35.21 -7.59
N GLU A 8 10.90 35.58 -8.18
CA GLU A 8 9.81 36.23 -7.46
C GLU A 8 9.07 35.18 -6.57
N PRO A 9 8.89 35.46 -5.26
CA PRO A 9 8.18 34.56 -4.35
C PRO A 9 6.78 34.18 -4.83
N GLU A 10 6.05 35.14 -5.36
CA GLU A 10 4.67 34.96 -5.87
C GLU A 10 4.63 33.98 -7.06
N SER A 11 5.66 34.00 -7.92
CA SER A 11 5.77 33.08 -9.04
C SER A 11 5.98 31.64 -8.55
N ASN A 12 6.79 31.45 -7.51
CA ASN A 12 7.02 30.13 -6.91
C ASN A 12 5.73 29.59 -6.25
N GLU A 13 5.06 30.43 -5.45
CA GLU A 13 3.80 30.03 -4.80
C GLU A 13 2.72 29.68 -5.83
N ARG A 14 2.57 30.50 -6.86
CA ARG A 14 1.65 30.22 -7.98
C ARG A 14 1.98 28.89 -8.66
N GLY A 15 3.27 28.62 -8.92
CA GLY A 15 3.73 27.36 -9.47
C GLY A 15 3.36 26.16 -8.60
N CYS A 16 3.52 26.25 -7.29
CA CYS A 16 3.10 25.21 -6.35
C CYS A 16 1.58 24.98 -6.38
N LYS A 17 0.79 26.04 -6.34
CA LYS A 17 -0.68 25.98 -6.44
C LYS A 17 -1.15 25.33 -7.74
N MET A 18 -0.52 25.68 -8.87
CA MET A 18 -0.85 25.09 -10.18
C MET A 18 -0.54 23.60 -10.24
N ARG A 19 0.62 23.15 -9.72
CA ARG A 19 0.99 21.74 -9.65
C ARG A 19 0.02 20.95 -8.76
N SER A 20 -0.30 21.48 -7.59
CA SER A 20 -1.27 20.87 -6.67
C SER A 20 -2.66 20.73 -7.32
N ARG A 21 -3.14 21.80 -7.96
CA ARG A 21 -4.42 21.78 -8.69
C ARG A 21 -4.45 20.75 -9.80
N LYS A 22 -3.33 20.62 -10.58
CA LYS A 22 -3.22 19.61 -11.63
C LYS A 22 -3.38 18.20 -11.09
N LEU A 23 -2.73 17.88 -9.97
CA LEU A 23 -2.86 16.57 -9.32
C LEU A 23 -4.27 16.34 -8.77
N ALA A 24 -4.90 17.36 -8.18
CA ALA A 24 -6.27 17.26 -7.69
C ALA A 24 -7.29 16.99 -8.82
N VAL A 25 -7.12 17.68 -9.98
CA VAL A 25 -7.95 17.42 -11.15
C VAL A 25 -7.74 16.00 -11.68
N PHE A 26 -6.50 15.52 -11.72
CA PHE A 26 -6.21 14.14 -12.11
C PHE A 26 -6.85 13.15 -11.12
N GLN A 27 -6.68 13.36 -9.82
CA GLN A 27 -7.27 12.51 -8.79
C GLN A 27 -8.79 12.39 -8.91
N SER A 28 -9.48 13.46 -9.32
CA SER A 28 -10.94 13.44 -9.52
C SER A 28 -11.40 12.54 -10.67
N THR A 29 -10.48 12.07 -11.51
CA THR A 29 -10.76 11.12 -12.61
C THR A 29 -10.44 9.68 -12.26
N LEU A 30 -9.77 9.44 -11.12
CA LEU A 30 -9.42 8.09 -10.69
C LEU A 30 -10.61 7.36 -10.10
N MET A 31 -10.66 6.07 -10.35
CA MET A 31 -11.63 5.15 -9.73
C MET A 31 -11.00 4.48 -8.51
N PRO A 32 -11.80 4.01 -7.53
CA PRO A 32 -11.31 3.15 -6.48
C PRO A 32 -10.62 1.90 -7.06
N PRO A 33 -9.55 1.39 -6.43
CA PRO A 33 -8.90 0.17 -6.89
C PRO A 33 -9.85 -1.04 -6.78
N GLU A 34 -9.72 -1.96 -7.72
CA GLU A 34 -10.49 -3.21 -7.71
C GLU A 34 -9.94 -4.18 -6.66
N ILE A 35 -10.84 -4.93 -6.04
CA ILE A 35 -10.49 -5.98 -5.09
C ILE A 35 -10.56 -7.33 -5.81
N HIS A 36 -9.44 -8.06 -5.79
CA HIS A 36 -9.37 -9.45 -6.17
C HIS A 36 -9.72 -10.32 -4.95
N GLY A 37 -10.87 -11.00 -5.01
CA GLY A 37 -11.48 -11.75 -3.90
C GLY A 37 -12.78 -11.14 -3.41
N ASP A 38 -13.10 -11.34 -2.14
CA ASP A 38 -14.32 -10.81 -1.55
C ASP A 38 -14.16 -9.33 -1.21
N GLN A 39 -15.28 -8.59 -1.22
CA GLN A 39 -15.29 -7.14 -0.97
C GLN A 39 -15.07 -6.77 0.50
N GLU A 40 -15.14 -7.74 1.40
CA GLU A 40 -14.91 -7.65 2.83
C GLU A 40 -14.34 -8.96 3.36
N GLY A 41 -13.68 -8.97 4.51
CA GLY A 41 -13.10 -10.20 5.03
C GLY A 41 -12.17 -10.04 6.21
N ASP A 42 -11.36 -11.06 6.42
CA ASP A 42 -10.44 -11.10 7.55
C ASP A 42 -9.15 -10.34 7.26
N LEU A 43 -8.59 -10.47 6.06
CA LEU A 43 -7.33 -9.85 5.69
C LEU A 43 -7.39 -9.24 4.29
N LEU A 44 -6.94 -7.99 4.18
CA LEU A 44 -6.66 -7.33 2.90
C LEU A 44 -5.15 -7.21 2.70
N VAL A 45 -4.66 -7.70 1.56
CA VAL A 45 -3.27 -7.56 1.13
C VAL A 45 -3.18 -6.48 0.06
N ILE A 46 -2.36 -5.46 0.27
CA ILE A 46 -2.21 -4.33 -0.66
C ILE A 46 -0.83 -4.38 -1.29
N GLY A 47 -0.81 -4.35 -2.62
CA GLY A 47 0.42 -4.26 -3.40
C GLY A 47 0.45 -3.05 -4.33
N TRP A 48 1.59 -2.85 -4.99
CA TRP A 48 1.77 -1.87 -6.06
C TRP A 48 2.90 -2.29 -7.01
N GLY A 49 2.88 -1.76 -8.23
CA GLY A 49 3.93 -2.03 -9.21
C GLY A 49 4.02 -3.50 -9.61
N SER A 50 5.21 -4.09 -9.61
CA SER A 50 5.48 -5.44 -10.12
C SER A 50 5.11 -6.57 -9.15
N THR A 51 4.52 -6.28 -7.99
CA THR A 51 4.17 -7.29 -6.98
C THR A 51 2.86 -8.02 -7.26
N GLN A 52 2.02 -7.50 -8.15
CA GLN A 52 0.64 -7.94 -8.37
C GLN A 52 0.50 -9.45 -8.56
N GLY A 53 1.12 -10.02 -9.57
CA GLY A 53 0.95 -11.44 -9.88
C GLY A 53 1.42 -12.38 -8.77
N ALA A 54 2.48 -12.00 -8.06
CA ALA A 54 2.97 -12.79 -6.92
C ALA A 54 2.00 -12.72 -5.73
N ILE A 55 1.37 -11.58 -5.50
CA ILE A 55 0.37 -11.41 -4.44
C ILE A 55 -0.92 -12.17 -4.78
N GLU A 56 -1.44 -12.01 -6.01
CA GLU A 56 -2.66 -12.69 -6.46
C GLU A 56 -2.51 -14.21 -6.35
N GLU A 57 -1.41 -14.80 -6.83
CA GLU A 57 -1.14 -16.24 -6.68
C GLU A 57 -1.12 -16.67 -5.21
N ALA A 58 -0.45 -15.91 -4.34
CA ALA A 58 -0.37 -16.23 -2.91
C ALA A 58 -1.74 -16.15 -2.23
N VAL A 59 -2.53 -15.14 -2.57
CA VAL A 59 -3.90 -14.94 -2.07
C VAL A 59 -4.83 -16.06 -2.55
N ASP A 60 -4.79 -16.43 -3.82
CA ASP A 60 -5.60 -17.51 -4.37
C ASP A 60 -5.31 -18.85 -3.68
N ARG A 61 -4.04 -19.14 -3.41
CA ARG A 61 -3.63 -20.32 -2.65
C ARG A 61 -4.14 -20.27 -1.19
N ALA A 62 -4.07 -19.12 -0.55
CA ALA A 62 -4.58 -18.96 0.83
C ALA A 62 -6.11 -19.12 0.89
N ARG A 63 -6.83 -18.59 -0.08
CA ARG A 63 -8.28 -18.76 -0.24
C ARG A 63 -8.65 -20.22 -0.49
N ALA A 64 -7.91 -20.93 -1.34
CA ALA A 64 -8.09 -22.36 -1.57
C ALA A 64 -7.84 -23.19 -0.28
N GLY A 65 -7.02 -22.67 0.64
CA GLY A 65 -6.79 -23.23 1.98
C GLY A 65 -7.86 -22.83 3.02
N GLY A 66 -8.88 -22.06 2.62
CA GLY A 66 -10.01 -21.69 3.49
C GLY A 66 -9.86 -20.33 4.22
N LEU A 67 -8.83 -19.55 3.93
CA LEU A 67 -8.69 -18.21 4.51
C LEU A 67 -9.57 -17.19 3.76
N ASN A 68 -10.23 -16.30 4.52
CA ASN A 68 -10.96 -15.17 3.98
C ASN A 68 -10.02 -13.97 3.78
N VAL A 69 -9.25 -14.02 2.70
CA VAL A 69 -8.26 -13.02 2.32
C VAL A 69 -8.53 -12.50 0.93
N SER A 70 -8.35 -11.20 0.73
CA SER A 70 -8.45 -10.54 -0.58
C SER A 70 -7.25 -9.65 -0.83
N THR A 71 -7.04 -9.24 -2.06
CA THR A 71 -5.97 -8.29 -2.41
C THR A 71 -6.48 -7.16 -3.27
N MET A 72 -5.81 -6.03 -3.20
CA MET A 72 -5.94 -4.95 -4.16
C MET A 72 -4.57 -4.43 -4.59
N GLN A 73 -4.50 -4.01 -5.84
CA GLN A 73 -3.29 -3.44 -6.44
C GLN A 73 -3.48 -1.94 -6.66
N LEU A 74 -2.56 -1.14 -6.12
CA LEU A 74 -2.53 0.29 -6.39
C LEU A 74 -1.77 0.57 -7.68
N THR A 75 -2.35 1.40 -8.53
CA THR A 75 -1.71 1.91 -9.75
C THR A 75 -1.08 3.27 -9.51
N PHE A 76 -1.72 4.10 -8.69
CA PHE A 76 -1.28 5.45 -8.39
C PHE A 76 -0.97 5.63 -6.90
N LEU A 77 0.21 6.19 -6.61
CA LEU A 77 0.64 6.51 -5.25
C LEU A 77 0.65 8.02 -4.96
N SER A 78 0.66 8.84 -6.01
CA SER A 78 0.60 10.30 -5.89
C SER A 78 -0.03 10.92 -7.14
N PRO A 79 -1.29 11.30 -7.09
CA PRO A 79 -2.22 11.15 -5.96
C PRO A 79 -2.64 9.70 -5.75
N LEU A 80 -3.01 9.35 -4.53
CA LEU A 80 -3.60 8.04 -4.23
C LEU A 80 -5.00 7.93 -4.85
N GLU A 81 -5.38 6.70 -5.19
CA GLU A 81 -6.73 6.36 -5.64
C GLU A 81 -7.76 6.63 -4.54
N PRO A 82 -9.00 6.99 -4.89
CA PRO A 82 -10.05 7.29 -3.91
C PRO A 82 -10.58 6.01 -3.23
N GLY A 83 -11.27 6.17 -2.10
CA GLY A 83 -12.00 5.07 -1.44
C GLY A 83 -11.13 4.13 -0.60
N LEU A 84 -9.83 4.40 -0.45
CA LEU A 84 -8.91 3.47 0.24
C LEU A 84 -9.27 3.26 1.71
N LYS A 85 -9.69 4.31 2.42
CA LYS A 85 -10.09 4.20 3.82
C LYS A 85 -11.32 3.30 3.99
N GLU A 86 -12.32 3.51 3.17
CA GLU A 86 -13.57 2.76 3.16
C GLU A 86 -13.33 1.28 2.80
N ILE A 87 -12.43 1.03 1.85
CA ILE A 87 -12.02 -0.33 1.47
C ILE A 87 -11.31 -1.00 2.65
N CYS A 88 -10.28 -0.36 3.22
CA CYS A 88 -9.52 -0.93 4.33
C CYS A 88 -10.42 -1.27 5.53
N ASN A 89 -11.40 -0.42 5.85
CA ASN A 89 -12.30 -0.63 6.99
C ASN A 89 -13.30 -1.79 6.83
N ARG A 90 -13.39 -2.40 5.66
CA ARG A 90 -14.20 -3.60 5.42
C ARG A 90 -13.47 -4.89 5.81
N PHE A 91 -12.20 -4.80 6.18
CA PHE A 91 -11.38 -5.94 6.57
C PHE A 91 -10.94 -5.81 8.03
N LYS A 92 -10.84 -6.95 8.74
CA LYS A 92 -10.37 -6.97 10.13
C LYS A 92 -8.92 -6.58 10.26
N LYS A 93 -8.10 -6.96 9.26
CA LYS A 93 -6.67 -6.62 9.18
C LYS A 93 -6.31 -6.17 7.78
N VAL A 94 -5.33 -5.29 7.69
CA VAL A 94 -4.76 -4.83 6.42
C VAL A 94 -3.25 -4.94 6.50
N MET A 95 -2.62 -5.42 5.43
CA MET A 95 -1.17 -5.44 5.29
C MET A 95 -0.73 -5.06 3.89
N THR A 96 0.44 -4.44 3.77
CA THR A 96 1.11 -4.24 2.49
C THR A 96 2.12 -5.35 2.22
N VAL A 97 2.37 -5.61 0.93
CA VAL A 97 3.47 -6.45 0.45
C VAL A 97 4.36 -5.60 -0.45
N GLU A 98 5.63 -5.45 -0.08
CA GLU A 98 6.50 -4.45 -0.70
C GLU A 98 7.91 -4.97 -0.99
N ILE A 99 8.47 -4.57 -2.15
CA ILE A 99 9.89 -4.76 -2.47
C ILE A 99 10.67 -3.57 -1.91
N ASN A 100 10.77 -3.50 -0.60
CA ASN A 100 11.59 -2.53 0.12
C ASN A 100 11.91 -3.06 1.52
N TYR A 101 12.53 -2.23 2.35
CA TYR A 101 12.92 -2.60 3.69
C TYR A 101 11.93 -2.11 4.75
N SER A 102 11.65 -2.96 5.72
CA SER A 102 11.07 -2.59 7.01
C SER A 102 11.82 -3.28 8.13
N ASP A 103 11.72 -2.73 9.34
CA ASP A 103 12.33 -3.37 10.50
C ASP A 103 11.54 -4.62 10.90
N THR A 104 12.27 -5.64 11.34
CA THR A 104 11.68 -6.85 11.91
C THR A 104 11.66 -6.72 13.43
N VAL A 105 10.49 -6.92 14.03
CA VAL A 105 10.35 -6.97 15.49
C VAL A 105 11.07 -8.21 16.01
N GLY A 106 11.86 -8.03 17.07
CA GLY A 106 12.68 -9.11 17.65
C GLY A 106 14.14 -8.75 17.84
N ASP A 107 14.59 -7.66 17.22
CA ASP A 107 15.87 -7.03 17.56
C ASP A 107 15.73 -6.30 18.90
N PRO A 108 16.74 -6.33 19.80
CA PRO A 108 16.68 -5.67 21.11
C PRO A 108 16.42 -4.16 21.06
N TYR A 109 16.72 -3.53 19.92
CA TYR A 109 16.57 -2.08 19.71
C TYR A 109 15.32 -1.70 18.89
N ILE A 110 14.55 -2.69 18.42
CA ILE A 110 13.37 -2.47 17.58
C ILE A 110 12.13 -2.93 18.35
N THR A 111 11.32 -1.97 18.75
CA THR A 111 10.01 -2.19 19.39
C THR A 111 8.90 -1.84 18.41
N GLU A 112 7.65 -2.15 18.74
CA GLU A 112 6.50 -1.72 17.95
C GLU A 112 6.41 -0.18 17.83
N GLU A 113 6.87 0.57 18.83
CA GLU A 113 6.88 2.03 18.81
C GLU A 113 7.99 2.63 17.93
N THR A 114 9.13 1.92 17.83
CA THR A 114 10.31 2.41 17.09
C THR A 114 10.45 1.80 15.70
N ARG A 115 9.67 0.76 15.42
CA ARG A 115 9.71 0.02 14.16
C ARG A 115 9.44 0.93 12.94
N ARG A 116 10.32 0.84 11.95
CA ARG A 116 10.10 1.44 10.63
C ARG A 116 9.31 0.47 9.75
N TYR A 117 8.14 0.89 9.34
CA TYR A 117 7.29 0.15 8.39
C TYR A 117 7.80 0.29 6.96
N GLY A 118 7.29 -0.53 6.06
CA GLY A 118 7.44 -0.34 4.62
C GLY A 118 6.89 1.02 4.16
N GLN A 119 7.42 1.55 3.07
CA GLN A 119 7.08 2.91 2.61
C GLN A 119 5.61 3.03 2.21
N LEU A 120 5.05 2.02 1.54
CA LEU A 120 3.63 2.02 1.19
C LEU A 120 2.75 1.95 2.45
N ALA A 121 3.09 1.08 3.41
CA ALA A 121 2.36 1.01 4.68
C ALA A 121 2.34 2.37 5.39
N TRP A 122 3.48 3.07 5.47
CA TRP A 122 3.55 4.42 6.03
C TRP A 122 2.64 5.41 5.31
N LEU A 123 2.70 5.42 3.97
CA LEU A 123 1.88 6.30 3.14
C LEU A 123 0.39 6.06 3.37
N LEU A 124 -0.02 4.79 3.37
CA LEU A 124 -1.42 4.42 3.56
C LEU A 124 -1.91 4.69 4.98
N ARG A 125 -1.09 4.40 6.02
CA ARG A 125 -1.41 4.75 7.41
C ARG A 125 -1.66 6.25 7.56
N ALA A 126 -0.78 7.08 7.01
CA ALA A 126 -0.92 8.55 7.07
C ALA A 126 -2.16 9.05 6.31
N HIS A 127 -2.49 8.42 5.18
CA HIS A 127 -3.61 8.84 4.34
C HIS A 127 -4.97 8.37 4.87
N THR A 128 -5.05 7.12 5.34
CA THR A 128 -6.31 6.48 5.73
C THR A 128 -6.59 6.56 7.22
N LEU A 129 -5.55 6.70 8.07
CA LEU A 129 -5.60 6.57 9.53
C LEU A 129 -6.07 5.16 9.98
N VAL A 130 -5.87 4.17 9.13
CA VAL A 130 -6.12 2.76 9.44
C VAL A 130 -4.83 2.12 9.91
N ASP A 131 -4.92 1.17 10.84
CA ASP A 131 -3.76 0.38 11.26
C ASP A 131 -3.42 -0.65 10.17
N ILE A 132 -2.33 -0.39 9.45
CA ILE A 132 -1.86 -1.19 8.31
C ILE A 132 -0.48 -1.74 8.65
N ASP A 133 -0.35 -3.06 8.69
CA ASP A 133 0.94 -3.72 8.85
C ASP A 133 1.66 -3.86 7.50
N CYS A 134 2.87 -4.38 7.50
CA CYS A 134 3.61 -4.65 6.27
C CYS A 134 4.38 -5.96 6.35
N TRP A 135 4.50 -6.61 5.21
CA TRP A 135 5.53 -7.59 4.93
C TRP A 135 6.42 -7.06 3.82
N THR A 136 7.71 -7.03 4.04
CA THR A 136 8.67 -6.48 3.09
C THR A 136 9.79 -7.48 2.84
N SER A 137 10.30 -7.47 1.63
CA SER A 137 11.48 -8.24 1.28
C SER A 137 12.30 -7.48 0.24
N CYS A 138 13.59 -7.33 0.48
CA CYS A 138 14.49 -6.57 -0.39
C CYS A 138 15.71 -7.40 -0.83
N PRO A 139 15.49 -8.57 -1.49
CA PRO A 139 16.58 -9.48 -1.88
C PRO A 139 17.30 -9.05 -3.15
N GLY A 140 16.90 -7.96 -3.81
CA GLY A 140 17.37 -7.60 -5.16
C GLY A 140 16.81 -8.51 -6.27
N GLN A 141 15.77 -9.26 -5.97
CA GLN A 141 15.06 -10.19 -6.88
C GLN A 141 13.55 -9.98 -6.75
N PRO A 142 12.74 -10.43 -7.73
CA PRO A 142 11.28 -10.45 -7.61
C PRO A 142 10.82 -11.24 -6.38
N LEU A 143 9.71 -10.81 -5.79
CA LEU A 143 9.10 -11.51 -4.66
C LEU A 143 8.59 -12.88 -5.10
N ARG A 144 8.79 -13.88 -4.24
CA ARG A 144 8.31 -15.24 -4.48
C ARG A 144 6.90 -15.40 -3.90
N PRO A 145 5.93 -15.90 -4.66
CA PRO A 145 4.57 -16.14 -4.16
C PRO A 145 4.53 -16.97 -2.88
N ASN A 146 5.44 -17.93 -2.73
CA ASN A 146 5.50 -18.78 -1.55
C ASN A 146 5.86 -18.02 -0.26
N ASP A 147 6.74 -17.02 -0.35
CA ASP A 147 7.13 -16.22 0.81
C ASP A 147 5.98 -15.30 1.23
N ILE A 148 5.28 -14.73 0.25
CA ILE A 148 4.05 -13.95 0.47
C ILE A 148 2.96 -14.84 1.10
N TYR A 149 2.73 -16.03 0.56
CA TYR A 149 1.79 -17.00 1.09
C TYR A 149 2.07 -17.32 2.56
N ASN A 150 3.32 -17.60 2.92
CA ASN A 150 3.71 -17.89 4.30
C ASN A 150 3.44 -16.69 5.23
N SER A 151 3.65 -15.47 4.74
CA SER A 151 3.34 -14.24 5.51
C SER A 151 1.83 -14.07 5.72
N ILE A 152 1.01 -14.38 4.71
CA ILE A 152 -0.45 -14.36 4.79
C ILE A 152 -0.95 -15.37 5.83
N ILE A 153 -0.44 -16.61 5.78
CA ILE A 153 -0.80 -17.66 6.75
C ILE A 153 -0.44 -17.24 8.18
N ALA A 154 0.76 -16.71 8.40
CA ALA A 154 1.20 -16.25 9.70
C ALA A 154 0.30 -15.13 10.26
N LYS A 155 -0.16 -14.20 9.41
CA LYS A 155 -1.09 -13.12 9.80
C LYS A 155 -2.52 -13.62 9.97
N GLY A 156 -2.97 -14.55 9.14
CA GLY A 156 -4.29 -15.19 9.24
C GLY A 156 -4.44 -16.06 10.48
N ALA A 157 -3.39 -16.72 10.93
CA ALA A 157 -3.40 -17.54 12.14
C ALA A 157 -3.53 -16.74 13.45
N THR A 158 -3.40 -15.41 13.39
CA THR A 158 -3.52 -14.49 14.55
C THR A 158 -4.85 -13.74 14.59
N LEU A 159 -5.84 -14.17 13.79
CA LEU A 159 -7.18 -13.56 13.70
C LEU A 159 -8.16 -14.05 14.77
#